data_8feda27563190cf98623642421174855
#
_entry.id   8feda27563190cf98623642421174855
#
_cell.length_a   1.000
_cell.length_b   1.000
_cell.length_c   1.000
_cell.angle_alpha   90.00
_cell.angle_beta   90.00
_cell.angle_gamma   90.00
#
_symmetry.space_group_name_H-M   'P 1'
#
loop_
_entity.id
_entity.type
_entity.pdbx_description
1 polymer ?
#
loop_
_entity_poly.entity_id
_entity_poly.type
_entity_poly.pdbx_seq_one_letter_code
_entity_poly.pdbx_strand_id
1 'polypeptide(L)'
;LKLLASIGSVKMDSLQKGRLSEDDQDGWRRLWSAKKQLSKAKIYVDDSPSNTVSTIISKCRRLKARQGLDMVVIDHIQLIYPEVRKSENRQQEVTEISRGLKVLAKELRVPVLALSQLSRNSAQNKRRPELSDLRESGAIEQDADIVMFIYRPDKSADQKEIDSGAVQKNVTELLLRKNRSGEIGMAKLLFKGEYSKFVDYSDPSYMPPPPPEPEENRSQGRREAPIEDDYVPAEEMGYSANDVPPEDDGGTVVLNGMDDEIFG
;
A
#
# COMPACT_ATOMS: atom_id res chain seq x y z
N LEU A 1 8.55 -4.11 -2.74
CA LEU A 1 8.06 -4.25 -4.13
C LEU A 1 6.71 -3.56 -4.35
N LYS A 2 5.67 -3.76 -3.51
CA LYS A 2 4.33 -3.17 -3.71
C LYS A 2 4.35 -1.64 -3.80
N LEU A 3 5.12 -0.95 -2.95
CA LEU A 3 5.26 0.51 -3.02
C LEU A 3 5.91 0.96 -4.33
N LEU A 4 6.94 0.26 -4.79
CA LEU A 4 7.58 0.55 -6.08
C LEU A 4 6.61 0.36 -7.26
N ALA A 5 5.85 -0.75 -7.26
CA ALA A 5 4.83 -1.01 -8.26
C ALA A 5 3.76 0.10 -8.30
N SER A 6 3.27 0.49 -7.12
CA SER A 6 2.22 1.50 -6.97
C SER A 6 2.66 2.88 -7.41
N ILE A 7 3.83 3.35 -6.94
CA ILE A 7 4.36 4.69 -7.25
C ILE A 7 4.82 4.77 -8.70
N GLY A 8 5.60 3.77 -9.14
CA GLY A 8 6.13 3.74 -10.49
C GLY A 8 5.10 3.36 -11.57
N SER A 9 3.90 2.91 -11.15
CA SER A 9 2.91 2.33 -12.07
C SER A 9 3.54 1.25 -12.96
N VAL A 10 4.35 0.38 -12.35
CA VAL A 10 5.00 -0.78 -12.98
C VAL A 10 4.27 -2.04 -12.53
N LYS A 11 4.05 -2.98 -13.45
CA LYS A 11 3.31 -4.21 -13.15
C LYS A 11 4.05 -5.03 -12.10
N MET A 12 3.32 -5.47 -11.07
CA MET A 12 3.88 -6.27 -9.98
C MET A 12 4.50 -7.58 -10.48
N ASP A 13 3.86 -8.24 -11.44
CA ASP A 13 4.36 -9.47 -12.05
C ASP A 13 5.72 -9.26 -12.73
N SER A 14 5.89 -8.14 -13.43
CA SER A 14 7.16 -7.78 -14.06
C SER A 14 8.28 -7.56 -13.03
N LEU A 15 7.94 -6.91 -11.90
CA LEU A 15 8.90 -6.69 -10.81
C LEU A 15 9.29 -8.00 -10.11
N GLN A 16 8.33 -8.91 -9.90
CA GLN A 16 8.59 -10.21 -9.26
C GLN A 16 9.46 -11.13 -10.14
N LYS A 17 9.26 -11.08 -11.46
CA LYS A 17 10.04 -11.86 -12.41
C LYS A 17 11.37 -11.23 -12.79
N GLY A 18 11.65 -10.01 -12.31
CA GLY A 18 12.83 -9.25 -12.71
C GLY A 18 12.88 -8.89 -14.21
N ARG A 19 11.74 -8.94 -14.88
CA ARG A 19 11.63 -8.69 -16.33
C ARG A 19 10.62 -7.56 -16.58
N LEU A 20 11.12 -6.40 -16.92
CA LEU A 20 10.32 -5.37 -17.56
C LEU A 20 10.26 -5.73 -19.04
N SER A 21 9.06 -5.74 -19.64
CA SER A 21 8.93 -6.09 -21.07
C SER A 21 9.66 -5.07 -21.94
N GLU A 22 10.20 -5.53 -23.07
CA GLU A 22 10.87 -4.64 -24.06
C GLU A 22 9.92 -3.55 -24.57
N ASP A 23 8.62 -3.81 -24.57
CA ASP A 23 7.57 -2.84 -24.93
C ASP A 23 7.38 -1.74 -23.86
N ASP A 24 7.89 -1.91 -22.64
CA ASP A 24 7.81 -0.92 -21.57
C ASP A 24 9.16 -0.22 -21.36
N GLN A 25 9.67 0.42 -22.40
CA GLN A 25 10.94 1.17 -22.35
C GLN A 25 10.94 2.25 -21.27
N ASP A 26 9.78 2.80 -20.93
CA ASP A 26 9.63 3.74 -19.83
C ASP A 26 9.52 3.07 -18.43
N GLY A 27 9.36 1.77 -18.37
CA GLY A 27 9.19 1.03 -17.12
C GLY A 27 10.37 1.20 -16.17
N TRP A 28 11.58 1.09 -16.69
CA TRP A 28 12.81 1.31 -15.92
C TRP A 28 12.92 2.76 -15.44
N ARG A 29 12.61 3.74 -16.28
CA ARG A 29 12.64 5.16 -15.89
C ARG A 29 11.65 5.44 -14.76
N ARG A 30 10.42 4.91 -14.87
CA ARG A 30 9.39 5.03 -13.81
C ARG A 30 9.82 4.33 -12.52
N LEU A 31 10.43 3.16 -12.61
CA LEU A 31 10.94 2.42 -11.46
C LEU A 31 12.06 3.20 -10.74
N TRP A 32 13.02 3.73 -11.48
CA TRP A 32 14.08 4.58 -10.93
C TRP A 32 13.53 5.84 -10.27
N SER A 33 12.56 6.48 -10.90
CA SER A 33 11.87 7.66 -10.32
C SER A 33 11.18 7.29 -8.99
N ALA A 34 10.46 6.16 -8.97
CA ALA A 34 9.80 5.65 -7.76
C ALA A 34 10.82 5.30 -6.66
N LYS A 35 11.93 4.65 -7.01
CA LYS A 35 13.02 4.37 -6.08
C LYS A 35 13.58 5.67 -5.49
N LYS A 36 13.88 6.67 -6.34
CA LYS A 36 14.40 7.97 -5.89
C LYS A 36 13.41 8.70 -4.97
N GLN A 37 12.11 8.58 -5.23
CA GLN A 37 11.07 9.16 -4.37
C GLN A 37 11.03 8.44 -3.02
N LEU A 38 11.03 7.10 -3.02
CA LEU A 38 11.00 6.30 -1.79
C LEU A 38 12.26 6.50 -0.93
N SER A 39 13.44 6.58 -1.55
CA SER A 39 14.70 6.79 -0.80
C SER A 39 14.78 8.16 -0.08
N LYS A 40 13.95 9.11 -0.48
CA LYS A 40 13.82 10.41 0.19
C LYS A 40 12.71 10.46 1.23
N ALA A 41 11.82 9.47 1.21
CA ALA A 41 10.70 9.40 2.14
C ALA A 41 11.19 8.93 3.52
N LYS A 42 10.74 9.60 4.57
CA LYS A 42 11.02 9.22 5.96
C LYS A 42 10.08 8.09 6.38
N ILE A 43 10.28 6.90 5.83
CA ILE A 43 9.51 5.70 6.15
C ILE A 43 10.42 4.75 6.91
N TYR A 44 10.03 4.42 8.13
CA TYR A 44 10.73 3.51 9.04
C TYR A 44 9.93 2.23 9.16
N VAL A 45 10.55 1.08 8.92
CA VAL A 45 9.90 -0.22 8.97
C VAL A 45 10.49 -1.02 10.12
N ASP A 46 9.63 -1.49 11.01
CA ASP A 46 9.99 -2.42 12.07
C ASP A 46 9.36 -3.78 11.77
N ASP A 47 10.16 -4.75 11.39
CA ASP A 47 9.77 -6.12 11.07
C ASP A 47 10.11 -7.12 12.19
N SER A 48 10.39 -6.63 13.38
CA SER A 48 10.70 -7.47 14.55
C SER A 48 9.59 -8.48 14.81
N PRO A 49 9.92 -9.77 15.02
CA PRO A 49 8.93 -10.85 15.07
C PRO A 49 8.05 -10.86 16.32
N SER A 50 8.44 -10.14 17.39
CA SER A 50 7.73 -10.18 18.67
C SER A 50 7.62 -8.79 19.29
N ASN A 51 6.69 -7.99 18.77
CA ASN A 51 6.41 -6.69 19.33
C ASN A 51 5.25 -6.76 20.33
N THR A 52 5.46 -6.25 21.55
CA THR A 52 4.42 -5.92 22.51
C THR A 52 4.07 -4.42 22.39
N VAL A 53 2.96 -4.01 22.99
CA VAL A 53 2.55 -2.59 22.99
C VAL A 53 3.61 -1.71 23.63
N SER A 54 4.20 -2.12 24.74
CA SER A 54 5.25 -1.36 25.43
C SER A 54 6.52 -1.22 24.59
N THR A 55 6.90 -2.29 23.89
CA THR A 55 8.02 -2.26 22.93
C THR A 55 7.77 -1.26 21.80
N ILE A 56 6.58 -1.29 21.20
CA ILE A 56 6.17 -0.34 20.14
C ILE A 56 6.24 1.10 20.68
N ILE A 57 5.66 1.36 21.85
CA ILE A 57 5.70 2.70 22.47
C ILE A 57 7.14 3.17 22.65
N SER A 58 8.02 2.32 23.18
CA SER A 58 9.42 2.66 23.44
C SER A 58 10.17 2.99 22.15
N LYS A 59 9.98 2.19 21.09
CA LYS A 59 10.55 2.42 19.77
C LYS A 59 10.05 3.75 19.16
N CYS A 60 8.73 3.99 19.21
CA CYS A 60 8.12 5.22 18.71
C CYS A 60 8.61 6.47 19.46
N ARG A 61 8.79 6.40 20.78
CA ARG A 61 9.35 7.50 21.59
C ARG A 61 10.77 7.84 21.15
N ARG A 62 11.63 6.81 20.98
CA ARG A 62 13.01 7.01 20.51
C ARG A 62 13.05 7.63 19.12
N LEU A 63 12.26 7.08 18.19
CA LEU A 63 12.19 7.60 16.83
C LEU A 63 11.71 9.04 16.81
N LYS A 64 10.65 9.36 17.56
CA LYS A 64 10.13 10.72 17.65
C LYS A 64 11.15 11.72 18.18
N ALA A 65 11.92 11.33 19.20
CA ALA A 65 12.93 12.18 19.80
C ALA A 65 14.13 12.43 18.86
N ARG A 66 14.50 11.45 18.02
CA ARG A 66 15.69 11.54 17.15
C ARG A 66 15.40 12.12 15.76
N GLN A 67 14.30 11.69 15.16
CA GLN A 67 14.02 11.91 13.73
C GLN A 67 12.69 12.66 13.49
N GLY A 68 11.85 12.75 14.52
CA GLY A 68 10.45 13.12 14.37
C GLY A 68 9.58 11.92 13.99
N LEU A 69 8.29 12.03 14.26
CA LEU A 69 7.30 11.00 13.96
C LEU A 69 5.94 11.67 13.75
N ASP A 70 5.35 11.49 12.58
CA ASP A 70 4.10 12.10 12.20
C ASP A 70 2.92 11.12 12.18
N MET A 71 3.17 9.81 11.99
CA MET A 71 2.16 8.76 11.96
C MET A 71 2.77 7.41 12.33
N VAL A 72 1.97 6.55 12.95
CA VAL A 72 2.30 5.13 13.17
C VAL A 72 1.31 4.27 12.40
N VAL A 73 1.81 3.28 11.67
CA VAL A 73 0.98 2.29 10.96
C VAL A 73 1.28 0.91 11.52
N ILE A 74 0.26 0.14 11.84
CA ILE A 74 0.37 -1.23 12.39
C ILE A 74 -0.34 -2.20 11.46
N ASP A 75 0.40 -3.12 10.88
CA ASP A 75 -0.11 -4.17 10.00
C ASP A 75 0.27 -5.55 10.57
N HIS A 76 -0.61 -6.18 11.36
CA HIS A 76 -1.92 -5.81 11.86
C HIS A 76 -2.02 -6.13 13.36
N ILE A 77 -3.06 -5.62 14.03
CA ILE A 77 -3.19 -5.70 15.50
C ILE A 77 -3.05 -7.12 16.04
N GLN A 78 -3.55 -8.12 15.32
CA GLN A 78 -3.53 -9.50 15.76
C GLN A 78 -2.12 -10.13 15.80
N LEU A 79 -1.09 -9.46 15.26
CA LEU A 79 0.31 -9.87 15.34
C LEU A 79 1.01 -9.31 16.59
N ILE A 80 0.40 -8.36 17.29
CA ILE A 80 0.97 -7.82 18.52
C ILE A 80 0.84 -8.87 19.64
N TYR A 81 1.92 -9.08 20.37
CA TYR A 81 1.95 -9.99 21.51
C TYR A 81 1.40 -9.30 22.77
N PRO A 82 0.63 -10.03 23.59
CA PRO A 82 0.22 -9.52 24.89
C PRO A 82 1.42 -9.37 25.83
N GLU A 83 1.37 -8.40 26.73
CA GLU A 83 2.42 -8.19 27.75
C GLU A 83 2.54 -9.39 28.71
N VAL A 84 1.41 -10.01 29.03
CA VAL A 84 1.34 -11.17 29.92
C VAL A 84 0.72 -12.35 29.17
N ARG A 85 1.50 -13.42 28.96
CA ARG A 85 1.08 -14.64 28.23
C ARG A 85 -0.01 -15.49 28.91
N LYS A 86 -0.69 -14.98 29.94
CA LYS A 86 -1.65 -15.74 30.76
C LYS A 86 -3.12 -15.47 30.46
N SER A 87 -3.45 -14.69 29.44
CA SER A 87 -4.86 -14.50 29.10
C SER A 87 -5.33 -15.70 28.27
N GLU A 88 -6.25 -16.48 28.82
CA GLU A 88 -6.97 -17.55 28.11
C GLU A 88 -7.99 -16.97 27.11
N ASN A 89 -8.16 -15.65 27.11
CA ASN A 89 -9.18 -14.96 26.32
C ASN A 89 -8.56 -13.96 25.34
N ARG A 90 -8.54 -14.35 24.08
CA ARG A 90 -8.05 -13.50 22.98
C ARG A 90 -8.72 -12.13 22.92
N GLN A 91 -9.99 -12.04 23.31
CA GLN A 91 -10.72 -10.77 23.34
C GLN A 91 -10.12 -9.78 24.36
N GLN A 92 -9.66 -10.28 25.52
CA GLN A 92 -9.00 -9.44 26.52
C GLN A 92 -7.65 -8.92 25.99
N GLU A 93 -6.86 -9.79 25.35
CA GLU A 93 -5.59 -9.39 24.75
C GLU A 93 -5.78 -8.26 23.74
N VAL A 94 -6.75 -8.40 22.83
CA VAL A 94 -7.05 -7.36 21.84
C VAL A 94 -7.54 -6.07 22.50
N THR A 95 -8.27 -6.18 23.62
CA THR A 95 -8.72 -5.02 24.39
C THR A 95 -7.52 -4.25 25.00
N GLU A 96 -6.56 -4.95 25.57
CA GLU A 96 -5.35 -4.34 26.14
C GLU A 96 -4.51 -3.68 25.05
N ILE A 97 -4.33 -4.37 23.93
CA ILE A 97 -3.61 -3.84 22.77
C ILE A 97 -4.28 -2.56 22.25
N SER A 98 -5.59 -2.60 22.01
CA SER A 98 -6.35 -1.45 21.50
C SER A 98 -6.20 -0.24 22.41
N ARG A 99 -6.39 -0.44 23.73
CA ARG A 99 -6.22 0.61 24.73
C ARG A 99 -4.80 1.16 24.75
N GLY A 100 -3.79 0.28 24.67
CA GLY A 100 -2.37 0.68 24.61
C GLY A 100 -2.04 1.51 23.38
N LEU A 101 -2.58 1.16 22.22
CA LEU A 101 -2.42 1.95 20.99
C LEU A 101 -3.10 3.33 21.10
N LYS A 102 -4.24 3.41 21.78
CA LYS A 102 -4.89 4.70 22.06
C LYS A 102 -4.04 5.57 22.98
N VAL A 103 -3.38 4.97 23.98
CA VAL A 103 -2.44 5.69 24.86
C VAL A 103 -1.24 6.19 24.05
N LEU A 104 -0.65 5.34 23.20
CA LEU A 104 0.44 5.72 22.29
C LEU A 104 0.09 6.95 21.45
N ALA A 105 -1.08 6.94 20.80
CA ALA A 105 -1.54 8.04 19.95
C ALA A 105 -1.64 9.36 20.72
N LYS A 106 -2.21 9.31 21.95
CA LYS A 106 -2.36 10.48 22.81
C LYS A 106 -1.03 11.00 23.34
N GLU A 107 -0.17 10.11 23.81
CA GLU A 107 1.13 10.46 24.40
C GLU A 107 2.04 11.10 23.36
N LEU A 108 2.15 10.48 22.21
CA LEU A 108 3.02 10.98 21.14
C LEU A 108 2.34 12.06 20.29
N ARG A 109 1.05 12.31 20.47
CA ARG A 109 0.27 13.25 19.66
C ARG A 109 0.45 12.99 18.15
N VAL A 110 0.33 11.74 17.77
CA VAL A 110 0.39 11.28 16.38
C VAL A 110 -0.80 10.38 16.07
N PRO A 111 -1.34 10.38 14.86
CA PRO A 111 -2.33 9.40 14.45
C PRO A 111 -1.72 8.00 14.43
N VAL A 112 -2.48 7.02 14.90
CA VAL A 112 -2.16 5.60 14.83
C VAL A 112 -3.18 4.95 13.90
N LEU A 113 -2.74 4.46 12.76
CA LEU A 113 -3.52 3.67 11.82
C LEU A 113 -3.27 2.19 12.08
N ALA A 114 -4.24 1.51 12.65
CA ALA A 114 -4.13 0.09 12.96
C ALA A 114 -5.03 -0.73 12.04
N LEU A 115 -4.45 -1.68 11.33
CA LEU A 115 -5.19 -2.64 10.52
C LEU A 115 -5.72 -3.76 11.42
N SER A 116 -6.94 -4.18 11.16
CA SER A 116 -7.57 -5.30 11.87
C SER A 116 -8.23 -6.25 10.86
N GLN A 117 -8.00 -7.54 11.04
CA GLN A 117 -8.72 -8.56 10.27
C GLN A 117 -10.15 -8.67 10.79
N LEU A 118 -11.09 -8.79 9.86
CA LEU A 118 -12.47 -9.12 10.20
C LEU A 118 -12.62 -10.59 10.59
N SER A 119 -13.66 -10.89 11.36
CA SER A 119 -14.00 -12.27 11.70
C SER A 119 -14.26 -13.08 10.42
N ARG A 120 -13.94 -14.39 10.44
CA ARG A 120 -14.16 -15.28 9.28
C ARG A 120 -15.64 -15.34 8.88
N ASN A 121 -16.55 -15.22 9.83
CA ASN A 121 -17.99 -15.24 9.58
C ASN A 121 -18.45 -14.01 8.79
N SER A 122 -17.86 -12.84 9.00
CA SER A 122 -18.17 -11.64 8.23
C SER A 122 -17.61 -11.70 6.80
N ALA A 123 -16.45 -12.35 6.62
CA ALA A 123 -15.85 -12.52 5.30
C ALA A 123 -16.69 -13.47 4.39
N GLN A 124 -17.47 -14.37 4.97
CA GLN A 124 -18.37 -15.28 4.25
C GLN A 124 -19.73 -14.63 3.88
N ASN A 125 -20.10 -13.57 4.59
CA ASN A 125 -21.33 -12.85 4.31
C ASN A 125 -21.12 -11.96 3.08
N LYS A 126 -21.97 -12.12 2.06
CA LYS A 126 -21.97 -11.30 0.83
C LYS A 126 -22.45 -9.85 1.06
N ARG A 127 -22.48 -9.39 2.30
CA ARG A 127 -22.92 -8.03 2.66
C ARG A 127 -21.74 -7.11 2.98
N ARG A 128 -22.02 -5.81 2.94
CA ARG A 128 -21.07 -4.79 3.42
C ARG A 128 -20.76 -5.02 4.90
N PRO A 129 -19.48 -4.90 5.30
CA PRO A 129 -19.09 -5.04 6.70
C PRO A 129 -19.66 -3.92 7.58
N GLU A 130 -19.94 -4.27 8.82
CA GLU A 130 -20.47 -3.40 9.86
C GLU A 130 -19.60 -3.46 11.12
N LEU A 131 -19.82 -2.53 12.07
CA LEU A 131 -19.06 -2.49 13.32
C LEU A 131 -19.19 -3.80 14.13
N SER A 132 -20.34 -4.47 14.05
CA SER A 132 -20.56 -5.79 14.66
C SER A 132 -19.63 -6.88 14.12
N ASP A 133 -19.03 -6.71 12.93
CA ASP A 133 -18.09 -7.67 12.35
C ASP A 133 -16.68 -7.57 12.97
N LEU A 134 -16.44 -6.54 13.78
CA LEU A 134 -15.28 -6.42 14.68
C LEU A 134 -15.46 -7.20 16.00
N ARG A 135 -16.32 -8.22 16.02
CA ARG A 135 -16.93 -8.86 17.20
C ARG A 135 -15.96 -9.46 18.22
N GLU A 136 -14.78 -9.90 17.80
CA GLU A 136 -13.71 -10.31 18.73
C GLU A 136 -12.96 -9.10 19.31
N SER A 137 -13.37 -7.89 18.90
CA SER A 137 -12.67 -6.64 19.12
C SER A 137 -13.63 -5.49 19.45
N GLY A 138 -14.69 -5.72 20.21
CA GLY A 138 -15.59 -4.65 20.68
C GLY A 138 -14.86 -3.48 21.33
N ALA A 139 -13.69 -3.75 21.90
CA ALA A 139 -12.81 -2.73 22.43
C ALA A 139 -12.20 -1.86 21.32
N ILE A 140 -11.84 -2.43 20.16
CA ILE A 140 -11.32 -1.65 19.02
C ILE A 140 -12.39 -0.65 18.58
N GLU A 141 -13.65 -1.10 18.50
CA GLU A 141 -14.75 -0.20 18.17
C GLU A 141 -14.88 0.94 19.19
N GLN A 142 -14.75 0.65 20.48
CA GLN A 142 -14.88 1.67 21.52
C GLN A 142 -13.71 2.64 21.53
N ASP A 143 -12.47 2.16 21.38
CA ASP A 143 -11.26 2.96 21.49
C ASP A 143 -10.97 3.79 20.23
N ALA A 144 -11.29 3.27 19.05
CA ALA A 144 -11.06 3.97 17.80
C ALA A 144 -11.92 5.24 17.67
N ASP A 145 -11.32 6.32 17.19
CA ASP A 145 -12.05 7.55 16.84
C ASP A 145 -12.70 7.43 15.47
N ILE A 146 -12.04 6.71 14.58
CA ILE A 146 -12.48 6.47 13.20
C ILE A 146 -12.40 4.96 12.93
N VAL A 147 -13.45 4.39 12.31
CA VAL A 147 -13.45 3.01 11.80
C VAL A 147 -13.83 3.04 10.34
N MET A 148 -12.93 2.49 9.53
CA MET A 148 -13.12 2.35 8.09
C MET A 148 -13.03 0.89 7.67
N PHE A 149 -13.90 0.44 6.77
CA PHE A 149 -13.81 -0.87 6.15
C PHE A 149 -13.49 -0.74 4.66
N ILE A 150 -12.64 -1.62 4.19
CA ILE A 150 -12.38 -1.79 2.76
C ILE A 150 -13.24 -2.97 2.30
N TYR A 151 -14.19 -2.71 1.42
CA TYR A 151 -15.08 -3.71 0.87
C TYR A 151 -14.97 -3.79 -0.64
N ARG A 152 -14.86 -5.00 -1.15
CA ARG A 152 -14.79 -5.29 -2.59
C ARG A 152 -15.98 -6.15 -2.99
N PRO A 153 -17.05 -5.55 -3.53
CA PRO A 153 -18.23 -6.28 -3.97
C PRO A 153 -17.91 -7.41 -4.95
N ASP A 154 -16.97 -7.16 -5.88
CA ASP A 154 -16.57 -8.13 -6.91
C ASP A 154 -15.92 -9.42 -6.37
N LYS A 155 -15.43 -9.40 -5.13
CA LYS A 155 -14.88 -10.59 -4.46
C LYS A 155 -15.93 -11.46 -3.79
N SER A 156 -17.09 -10.89 -3.53
CA SER A 156 -18.22 -11.58 -2.89
C SER A 156 -19.35 -11.92 -3.87
N ALA A 157 -19.34 -11.31 -5.06
CA ALA A 157 -20.36 -11.49 -6.10
C ALA A 157 -20.18 -12.79 -6.86
N ASP A 158 -21.28 -13.31 -7.36
CA ASP A 158 -21.27 -14.43 -8.29
C ASP A 158 -20.88 -13.96 -9.71
N GLN A 159 -20.36 -14.88 -10.53
CA GLN A 159 -19.93 -14.53 -11.89
C GLN A 159 -21.08 -13.92 -12.72
N LYS A 160 -22.32 -14.36 -12.50
CA LYS A 160 -23.51 -13.83 -13.17
C LYS A 160 -23.78 -12.36 -12.84
N GLU A 161 -23.57 -11.97 -11.58
CA GLU A 161 -23.73 -10.57 -11.12
C GLU A 161 -22.68 -9.65 -11.73
N ILE A 162 -21.49 -10.17 -11.95
CA ILE A 162 -20.41 -9.46 -12.62
C ILE A 162 -20.68 -9.33 -14.12
N ASP A 163 -21.09 -10.41 -14.76
CA ASP A 163 -21.32 -10.45 -16.22
C ASP A 163 -22.57 -9.64 -16.64
N SER A 164 -23.57 -9.53 -15.75
CA SER A 164 -24.73 -8.66 -15.94
C SER A 164 -24.43 -7.16 -15.70
N GLY A 165 -23.26 -6.83 -15.19
CA GLY A 165 -22.90 -5.45 -14.83
C GLY A 165 -23.52 -4.96 -13.51
N ALA A 166 -24.26 -5.82 -12.78
CA ALA A 166 -24.82 -5.48 -11.47
C ALA A 166 -23.72 -5.16 -10.44
N VAL A 167 -22.56 -5.84 -10.58
CA VAL A 167 -21.35 -5.59 -9.78
C VAL A 167 -20.18 -5.26 -10.69
N GLN A 168 -19.60 -4.10 -10.48
CA GLN A 168 -18.45 -3.64 -11.26
C GLN A 168 -17.14 -4.25 -10.72
N LYS A 169 -16.31 -4.80 -11.63
CA LYS A 169 -14.99 -5.34 -11.28
C LYS A 169 -14.06 -4.25 -10.74
N ASN A 170 -13.26 -4.62 -9.76
CA ASN A 170 -12.21 -3.78 -9.17
C ASN A 170 -12.70 -2.51 -8.46
N VAL A 171 -13.99 -2.27 -8.38
CA VAL A 171 -14.52 -1.20 -7.53
C VAL A 171 -14.36 -1.60 -6.08
N THR A 172 -13.83 -0.68 -5.30
CA THR A 172 -13.61 -0.83 -3.86
C THR A 172 -14.39 0.26 -3.14
N GLU A 173 -15.16 -0.12 -2.15
CA GLU A 173 -15.88 0.80 -1.28
C GLU A 173 -15.08 0.99 0.01
N LEU A 174 -14.70 2.23 0.32
CA LEU A 174 -14.16 2.64 1.60
C LEU A 174 -15.33 3.12 2.46
N LEU A 175 -15.73 2.30 3.41
CA LEU A 175 -16.92 2.52 4.24
C LEU A 175 -16.49 3.15 5.57
N LEU A 176 -16.77 4.42 5.78
CA LEU A 176 -16.58 5.10 7.05
C LEU A 176 -17.77 4.80 7.96
N ARG A 177 -17.60 3.89 8.94
CA ARG A 177 -18.69 3.40 9.80
C ARG A 177 -18.69 4.01 11.20
N LYS A 178 -17.57 4.61 11.59
CA LYS A 178 -17.47 5.41 12.81
C LYS A 178 -16.60 6.62 12.55
N ASN A 179 -17.06 7.77 13.01
CA ASN A 179 -16.30 9.02 13.03
C ASN A 179 -16.77 9.85 14.23
N ARG A 180 -15.92 10.00 15.25
CA ARG A 180 -16.28 10.75 16.46
C ARG A 180 -16.43 12.24 16.23
N SER A 181 -15.79 12.78 15.21
CA SER A 181 -15.72 14.22 14.97
C SER A 181 -16.44 14.66 13.70
N GLY A 182 -17.18 13.76 13.04
CA GLY A 182 -17.86 14.09 11.79
C GLY A 182 -18.87 13.03 11.38
N GLU A 183 -19.33 13.11 10.15
CA GLU A 183 -20.32 12.20 9.59
C GLU A 183 -19.69 10.87 9.15
N ILE A 184 -20.50 9.83 9.11
CA ILE A 184 -20.19 8.56 8.48
C ILE A 184 -20.50 8.65 6.98
N GLY A 185 -19.87 7.79 6.18
CA GLY A 185 -20.09 7.86 4.73
C GLY A 185 -19.42 6.73 3.96
N MET A 186 -19.31 6.91 2.67
CA MET A 186 -18.68 5.95 1.77
C MET A 186 -17.96 6.69 0.63
N ALA A 187 -16.77 6.26 0.29
CA ALA A 187 -16.07 6.65 -0.92
C ALA A 187 -15.86 5.44 -1.81
N LYS A 188 -15.94 5.62 -3.13
CA LYS A 188 -15.59 4.58 -4.10
C LYS A 188 -14.20 4.84 -4.66
N LEU A 189 -13.45 3.78 -4.84
CA LEU A 189 -12.12 3.76 -5.42
C LEU A 189 -12.06 2.65 -6.48
N LEU A 190 -11.18 2.80 -7.45
CA LEU A 190 -10.87 1.74 -8.41
C LEU A 190 -9.52 1.09 -8.03
N PHE A 191 -9.52 -0.23 -7.85
CA PHE A 191 -8.31 -0.98 -7.55
C PHE A 191 -7.66 -1.48 -8.83
N LYS A 192 -6.48 -0.96 -9.15
CA LYS A 192 -5.63 -1.46 -10.25
C LYS A 192 -4.69 -2.53 -9.71
N GLY A 193 -5.15 -3.80 -9.76
CA GLY A 193 -4.43 -4.94 -9.17
C GLY A 193 -3.04 -5.15 -9.74
N GLU A 194 -2.85 -4.88 -11.04
CA GLU A 194 -1.56 -5.00 -11.72
C GLU A 194 -0.46 -4.15 -11.07
N TYR A 195 -0.84 -2.98 -10.53
CA TYR A 195 0.07 -2.03 -9.89
C TYR A 195 -0.07 -1.99 -8.37
N SER A 196 -0.94 -2.83 -7.79
CA SER A 196 -1.31 -2.77 -6.37
C SER A 196 -1.71 -1.35 -5.91
N LYS A 197 -2.49 -0.64 -6.75
CA LYS A 197 -2.78 0.78 -6.57
C LYS A 197 -4.27 1.04 -6.54
N PHE A 198 -4.71 1.91 -5.63
CA PHE A 198 -6.02 2.52 -5.67
C PHE A 198 -5.95 3.85 -6.42
N VAL A 199 -6.96 4.14 -7.20
CA VAL A 199 -7.15 5.42 -7.89
C VAL A 199 -8.59 5.89 -7.67
N ASP A 200 -8.85 7.15 -7.91
CA ASP A 200 -10.19 7.70 -7.81
C ASP A 200 -11.14 6.97 -8.74
N TYR A 201 -12.35 6.74 -8.23
CA TYR A 201 -13.43 6.16 -9.02
C TYR A 201 -13.95 7.23 -9.98
N SER A 202 -13.70 7.04 -11.26
CA SER A 202 -14.34 7.85 -12.30
C SER A 202 -15.69 7.21 -12.63
N ASP A 203 -16.76 8.01 -12.66
CA ASP A 203 -18.08 7.53 -13.02
C ASP A 203 -18.02 6.83 -14.39
N PRO A 204 -18.55 5.60 -14.52
CA PRO A 204 -18.58 4.90 -15.81
C PRO A 204 -19.39 5.64 -16.89
N SER A 205 -20.29 6.56 -16.53
CA SER A 205 -20.96 7.43 -17.48
C SER A 205 -20.02 8.48 -18.11
N TYR A 206 -18.86 8.74 -17.49
CA TYR A 206 -17.78 9.47 -18.12
C TYR A 206 -17.02 8.50 -19.04
N MET A 207 -17.45 8.35 -20.25
CA MET A 207 -16.60 7.80 -21.31
C MET A 207 -15.49 8.82 -21.56
N PRO A 208 -14.21 8.51 -21.24
CA PRO A 208 -13.12 9.29 -21.78
C PRO A 208 -13.26 9.24 -23.29
N PRO A 209 -12.98 10.34 -24.01
CA PRO A 209 -12.98 10.31 -25.46
C PRO A 209 -12.14 9.11 -25.91
N PRO A 210 -12.56 8.37 -26.95
CA PRO A 210 -11.79 7.23 -27.44
C PRO A 210 -10.34 7.69 -27.64
N PRO A 211 -9.36 6.83 -27.30
CA PRO A 211 -7.97 7.15 -27.60
C PRO A 211 -7.89 7.57 -29.06
N PRO A 212 -7.11 8.61 -29.38
CA PRO A 212 -6.97 9.03 -30.75
C PRO A 212 -6.64 7.80 -31.58
N GLU A 213 -7.42 7.56 -32.64
CA GLU A 213 -7.16 6.47 -33.55
C GLU A 213 -5.69 6.51 -33.94
N PRO A 214 -4.98 5.36 -33.95
CA PRO A 214 -3.62 5.34 -34.43
C PRO A 214 -3.62 6.04 -35.77
N GLU A 215 -2.84 7.09 -35.93
CA GLU A 215 -2.74 7.78 -37.21
C GLU A 215 -2.31 6.74 -38.25
N GLU A 216 -3.30 6.16 -38.95
CA GLU A 216 -3.04 5.37 -40.14
C GLU A 216 -2.33 6.28 -41.12
N ASN A 217 -1.03 6.15 -41.11
CA ASN A 217 -0.08 6.36 -42.15
C ASN A 217 -0.57 7.29 -43.31
N ARG A 218 -0.66 8.59 -43.03
CA ARG A 218 -0.65 9.60 -44.11
C ARG A 218 0.77 9.82 -44.58
N SER A 219 1.46 8.74 -44.96
CA SER A 219 2.72 8.80 -45.66
C SER A 219 2.46 8.93 -47.16
N GLN A 220 2.07 10.11 -47.62
CA GLN A 220 2.33 10.53 -48.97
C GLN A 220 2.85 11.97 -48.96
N GLY A 221 4.15 12.10 -49.15
CA GLY A 221 4.76 13.31 -49.69
C GLY A 221 5.41 14.28 -48.70
N ARG A 222 6.36 13.85 -47.89
CA ARG A 222 7.37 14.78 -47.40
C ARG A 222 8.76 14.17 -47.59
N ARG A 223 9.55 14.84 -48.42
CA ARG A 223 10.96 14.52 -48.67
C ARG A 223 11.74 14.55 -47.37
N GLU A 224 12.43 13.45 -47.10
CA GLU A 224 13.35 13.30 -46.00
C GLU A 224 14.50 14.29 -46.09
N ALA A 225 14.71 15.08 -45.05
CA ALA A 225 15.99 15.74 -44.79
C ALA A 225 16.86 14.75 -44.00
N PRO A 226 18.17 14.69 -44.24
CA PRO A 226 19.04 13.73 -43.54
C PRO A 226 19.07 14.04 -42.06
N ILE A 227 18.79 13.03 -41.27
CA ILE A 227 19.00 13.06 -39.79
C ILE A 227 20.49 12.80 -39.59
N GLU A 228 21.20 13.78 -39.06
CA GLU A 228 22.54 13.58 -38.49
C GLU A 228 22.39 12.72 -37.25
N ASP A 229 22.99 11.52 -37.29
CA ASP A 229 23.08 10.59 -36.17
C ASP A 229 24.03 11.15 -35.10
N ASP A 230 23.51 11.85 -34.11
CA ASP A 230 24.23 12.08 -32.83
C ASP A 230 24.12 10.83 -31.96
N TYR A 231 24.71 9.72 -32.40
CA TYR A 231 24.96 8.56 -31.57
C TYR A 231 26.20 8.82 -30.69
N VAL A 232 25.99 9.07 -29.40
CA VAL A 232 27.08 9.12 -28.41
C VAL A 232 27.26 7.72 -27.85
N PRO A 233 28.41 7.04 -28.06
CA PRO A 233 28.69 5.72 -27.52
C PRO A 233 28.66 5.76 -25.99
N ALA A 234 28.18 4.67 -25.37
CA ALA A 234 28.04 4.52 -23.92
C ALA A 234 29.38 4.69 -23.14
N GLU A 235 30.50 4.57 -23.82
CA GLU A 235 31.84 4.74 -23.24
C GLU A 235 32.16 6.20 -22.85
N GLU A 236 31.51 7.18 -23.47
CA GLU A 236 31.71 8.59 -23.08
C GLU A 236 30.89 9.03 -21.84
N MET A 237 29.98 8.20 -21.37
CA MET A 237 29.19 8.44 -20.15
C MET A 237 29.82 7.89 -18.88
N GLY A 238 31.04 7.34 -18.94
CA GLY A 238 31.82 6.94 -17.75
C GLY A 238 31.33 5.70 -17.02
N TYR A 239 30.53 4.85 -17.64
CA TYR A 239 30.11 3.57 -17.06
C TYR A 239 31.02 2.44 -17.57
N SER A 240 31.79 1.85 -16.64
CA SER A 240 32.59 0.64 -16.90
C SER A 240 31.69 -0.60 -16.88
N ALA A 241 32.02 -1.58 -17.73
CA ALA A 241 31.32 -2.88 -17.78
C ALA A 241 31.38 -3.69 -16.46
N ASN A 242 32.09 -3.18 -15.45
CA ASN A 242 32.24 -3.81 -14.13
C ASN A 242 31.27 -3.25 -13.07
N ASP A 243 30.39 -2.30 -13.40
CA ASP A 243 29.41 -1.74 -12.47
C ASP A 243 28.09 -2.52 -12.41
N VAL A 244 28.08 -3.77 -12.82
CA VAL A 244 26.97 -4.70 -12.56
C VAL A 244 27.12 -5.23 -11.14
N PRO A 245 26.19 -4.91 -10.22
CA PRO A 245 26.23 -5.47 -8.88
C PRO A 245 26.10 -7.00 -8.96
N PRO A 246 26.79 -7.76 -8.08
CA PRO A 246 26.69 -9.21 -8.03
C PRO A 246 25.22 -9.62 -7.79
N GLU A 247 24.83 -10.75 -8.37
CA GLU A 247 23.53 -11.38 -8.14
C GLU A 247 23.42 -11.68 -6.63
N ASP A 248 22.46 -11.01 -5.97
CA ASP A 248 22.19 -11.19 -4.55
C ASP A 248 21.05 -12.20 -4.39
N ASP A 249 21.37 -13.30 -3.74
CA ASP A 249 20.46 -14.38 -3.39
C ASP A 249 19.53 -13.91 -2.26
N GLY A 250 18.39 -13.36 -2.63
CA GLY A 250 17.19 -13.31 -1.79
C GLY A 250 17.23 -12.39 -0.57
N GLY A 251 18.13 -11.43 -0.51
CA GLY A 251 18.26 -10.47 0.58
C GLY A 251 17.18 -9.39 0.56
N THR A 252 16.53 -9.18 1.68
CA THR A 252 15.63 -8.06 2.00
C THR A 252 16.29 -6.74 1.61
N VAL A 253 15.61 -5.92 0.80
CA VAL A 253 16.09 -4.56 0.47
C VAL A 253 16.02 -3.71 1.73
N VAL A 254 17.14 -3.60 2.42
CA VAL A 254 17.36 -2.61 3.47
C VAL A 254 17.57 -1.27 2.77
N LEU A 255 16.67 -0.31 2.97
CA LEU A 255 16.87 1.06 2.52
C LEU A 255 18.02 1.65 3.35
N ASN A 256 19.21 1.73 2.74
CA ASN A 256 20.41 2.26 3.37
C ASN A 256 20.17 3.67 3.94
N GLY A 257 20.47 3.84 5.21
CA GLY A 257 20.44 5.11 5.92
C GLY A 257 19.97 5.02 7.37
N MET A 258 19.81 3.82 7.92
CA MET A 258 19.46 3.64 9.31
C MET A 258 20.58 2.90 10.04
N ASP A 259 21.15 3.58 11.02
CA ASP A 259 21.97 2.95 12.04
C ASP A 259 21.10 1.92 12.80
N ASP A 260 21.57 0.67 12.89
CA ASP A 260 20.94 -0.43 13.63
C ASP A 260 20.65 -0.08 15.11
N GLU A 261 21.16 1.03 15.59
CA GLU A 261 20.96 1.56 16.94
C GLU A 261 19.56 2.11 17.22
N ILE A 262 18.69 2.28 16.21
CA ILE A 262 17.35 2.87 16.47
C ILE A 262 16.38 1.83 17.03
N PHE A 263 16.55 0.55 16.68
CA PHE A 263 15.66 -0.53 17.07
C PHE A 263 16.32 -1.65 17.89
N GLY A 264 17.62 -1.55 18.19
CA GLY A 264 18.35 -2.45 19.07
C GLY A 264 17.96 -2.36 20.55
#